data_597382cb1aaba5d2d260a62c5d48e415
#
_entry.id   597382cb1aaba5d2d260a62c5d48e415
#
_cell.length_a   1.000
_cell.length_b   1.000
_cell.length_c   1.000
_cell.angle_alpha   90.00
_cell.angle_beta   90.00
_cell.angle_gamma   90.00
#
_symmetry.space_group_name_H-M   'P 1'
#
loop_
_entity.id
_entity.type
_entity.pdbx_description
1 polymer ?
#
loop_
_entity_poly.entity_id
_entity_poly.type
_entity_poly.pdbx_seq_one_letter_code
_entity_poly.pdbx_strand_id
1 'polypeptide(L)'
;MMLLDRDPSAEVLTAGDVPTTLELIGREGETADLLILDLNLPGVEGTELMEEIVRRQPMLKILVLSGLTDRGRIMRVLQLGAAGFVPKSLDTDMLTNAIEFVLRGGVFIPSKLLAESQREGFFSETARSLPHLSSNAPKLTDRQKNVLMLLAKGAPIKRICLELNLSEGTVKTHVAAIYRIFGASNRTEALLAARRAGYSIEI
;
A
#
# COMPACT_ATOMS: atom_id res chain seq x y z
N MET A 1 14.94 -6.23 15.29
CA MET A 1 16.34 -5.88 15.46
C MET A 1 16.96 -5.35 14.18
N MET A 2 16.91 -6.07 13.09
CA MET A 2 17.56 -5.71 11.80
C MET A 2 17.19 -4.36 11.18
N LEU A 3 15.96 -3.88 11.32
CA LEU A 3 15.57 -2.54 10.86
C LEU A 3 16.25 -1.44 11.66
N LEU A 4 16.40 -1.63 12.96
CA LEU A 4 17.08 -0.70 13.87
C LEU A 4 18.59 -0.62 13.62
N ASP A 5 19.20 -1.68 13.07
CA ASP A 5 20.62 -1.68 12.73
C ASP A 5 20.94 -0.79 11.52
N ARG A 6 19.95 -0.59 10.62
CA ARG A 6 20.09 0.25 9.42
C ARG A 6 19.57 1.68 9.59
N ASP A 7 18.55 1.87 10.40
CA ASP A 7 18.04 3.18 10.79
C ASP A 7 17.81 3.23 12.30
N PRO A 8 18.82 3.72 13.05
CA PRO A 8 18.73 3.83 14.52
C PRO A 8 17.63 4.78 15.00
N SER A 9 17.06 5.60 14.12
CA SER A 9 15.94 6.50 14.44
C SER A 9 14.58 5.85 14.24
N ALA A 10 14.50 4.63 13.67
CA ALA A 10 13.26 3.93 13.47
C ALA A 10 12.64 3.48 14.79
N GLU A 11 11.40 3.86 15.01
CA GLU A 11 10.59 3.33 16.11
C GLU A 11 9.82 2.10 15.64
N VAL A 12 9.97 0.98 16.35
CA VAL A 12 9.31 -0.29 16.00
C VAL A 12 8.34 -0.67 17.10
N LEU A 13 7.05 -0.68 16.77
CA LEU A 13 5.98 -1.16 17.63
C LEU A 13 5.58 -2.58 17.21
N THR A 14 5.26 -3.44 18.17
CA THR A 14 4.89 -4.83 17.88
C THR A 14 3.58 -5.21 18.56
N ALA A 15 2.78 -6.04 17.88
CA ALA A 15 1.58 -6.66 18.42
C ALA A 15 1.58 -8.16 18.11
N GLY A 16 1.11 -8.97 19.05
CA GLY A 16 1.07 -10.43 18.91
C GLY A 16 -0.30 -11.00 18.60
N ASP A 17 -1.35 -10.19 18.64
CA ASP A 17 -2.74 -10.58 18.40
C ASP A 17 -3.55 -9.48 17.72
N VAL A 18 -4.76 -9.80 17.31
CA VAL A 18 -5.64 -8.88 16.58
C VAL A 18 -6.09 -7.70 17.42
N PRO A 19 -6.57 -7.86 18.66
CA PRO A 19 -6.97 -6.71 19.49
C PRO A 19 -5.87 -5.69 19.66
N THR A 20 -4.67 -6.14 20.04
CA THR A 20 -3.50 -5.27 20.22
C THR A 20 -3.07 -4.62 18.89
N THR A 21 -3.14 -5.36 17.77
CA THR A 21 -2.87 -4.80 16.45
C THR A 21 -3.83 -3.67 16.11
N LEU A 22 -5.14 -3.87 16.28
CA LEU A 22 -6.14 -2.84 15.98
C LEU A 22 -6.05 -1.63 16.92
N GLU A 23 -5.67 -1.82 18.18
CA GLU A 23 -5.41 -0.74 19.12
C GLU A 23 -4.21 0.10 18.67
N LEU A 24 -3.08 -0.53 18.35
CA LEU A 24 -1.89 0.16 17.83
C LEU A 24 -2.19 0.93 16.54
N ILE A 25 -2.91 0.32 15.61
CA ILE A 25 -3.35 0.97 14.36
C ILE A 25 -4.25 2.18 14.64
N GLY A 26 -5.12 2.10 15.65
CA GLY A 26 -5.97 3.22 16.05
C GLY A 26 -5.19 4.40 16.62
N ARG A 27 -4.09 4.14 17.33
CA ARG A 27 -3.26 5.16 18.00
C ARG A 27 -2.19 5.72 17.06
N GLU A 28 -1.49 4.87 16.35
CA GLU A 28 -0.26 5.20 15.63
C GLU A 28 -0.38 5.06 14.11
N GLY A 29 -1.46 4.47 13.60
CA GLY A 29 -1.60 4.15 12.18
C GLY A 29 -1.54 5.36 11.23
N GLU A 30 -1.89 6.57 11.72
CA GLU A 30 -1.77 7.80 10.94
C GLU A 30 -0.33 8.29 10.83
N THR A 31 0.53 7.95 11.79
CA THR A 31 1.92 8.37 11.88
C THR A 31 2.90 7.31 11.41
N ALA A 32 2.46 6.06 11.40
CA ALA A 32 3.27 4.94 10.96
C ALA A 32 3.58 5.02 9.46
N ASP A 33 4.84 4.80 9.11
CA ASP A 33 5.30 4.77 7.72
C ASP A 33 5.00 3.45 7.03
N LEU A 34 4.97 2.36 7.80
CA LEU A 34 4.78 1.00 7.29
C LEU A 34 4.21 0.09 8.38
N LEU A 35 3.28 -0.77 8.01
CA LEU A 35 2.87 -1.94 8.77
C LEU A 35 3.40 -3.20 8.10
N ILE A 36 4.10 -4.03 8.86
CA ILE A 36 4.44 -5.39 8.45
C ILE A 36 3.42 -6.33 9.10
N LEU A 37 2.59 -6.96 8.28
CA LEU A 37 1.46 -7.77 8.73
C LEU A 37 1.69 -9.25 8.45
N ASP A 38 1.69 -10.07 9.50
CA ASP A 38 1.57 -11.53 9.36
C ASP A 38 0.11 -11.94 9.21
N LEU A 39 -0.21 -12.68 8.15
CA LEU A 39 -1.58 -13.20 7.96
C LEU A 39 -1.94 -14.38 8.86
N ASN A 40 -0.96 -14.96 9.55
CA ASN A 40 -1.17 -16.11 10.44
C ASN A 40 -1.23 -15.68 11.92
N LEU A 41 -1.76 -14.52 12.22
CA LEU A 41 -1.98 -14.12 13.62
C LEU A 41 -3.07 -14.97 14.26
N PRO A 42 -2.91 -15.39 15.54
CA PRO A 42 -3.94 -16.10 16.27
C PRO A 42 -5.26 -15.33 16.30
N GLY A 43 -6.36 -16.03 16.05
CA GLY A 43 -7.71 -15.47 16.15
C GLY A 43 -8.28 -14.85 14.86
N VAL A 44 -7.53 -14.89 13.74
CA VAL A 44 -8.04 -14.46 12.43
C VAL A 44 -7.61 -15.46 11.35
N GLU A 45 -8.56 -15.86 10.53
CA GLU A 45 -8.29 -16.60 9.31
C GLU A 45 -8.39 -15.68 8.09
N GLY A 46 -7.29 -15.62 7.33
CA GLY A 46 -7.31 -14.97 6.03
C GLY A 46 -7.05 -13.47 6.01
N THR A 47 -7.87 -12.74 5.26
CA THR A 47 -7.62 -11.32 4.92
C THR A 47 -8.47 -10.33 5.70
N GLU A 48 -9.32 -10.80 6.62
CA GLU A 48 -10.28 -9.97 7.35
C GLU A 48 -9.61 -8.85 8.15
N LEU A 49 -8.52 -9.16 8.85
CA LEU A 49 -7.75 -8.15 9.59
C LEU A 49 -7.21 -7.08 8.65
N MET A 50 -6.71 -7.48 7.48
CA MET A 50 -6.21 -6.54 6.50
C MET A 50 -7.33 -5.63 5.96
N GLU A 51 -8.52 -6.18 5.66
CA GLU A 51 -9.68 -5.39 5.24
C GLU A 51 -10.05 -4.32 6.28
N GLU A 52 -10.05 -4.71 7.55
CA GLU A 52 -10.34 -3.79 8.65
C GLU A 52 -9.26 -2.70 8.80
N ILE A 53 -7.98 -3.07 8.67
CA ILE A 53 -6.86 -2.11 8.73
C ILE A 53 -6.94 -1.11 7.57
N VAL A 54 -7.15 -1.57 6.34
CA VAL A 54 -7.27 -0.70 5.16
C VAL A 54 -8.47 0.24 5.30
N ARG A 55 -9.59 -0.26 5.85
CA ARG A 55 -10.77 0.56 6.09
C ARG A 55 -10.51 1.69 7.10
N ARG A 56 -9.75 1.42 8.18
CA ARG A 56 -9.41 2.41 9.22
C ARG A 56 -8.31 3.36 8.76
N GLN A 57 -7.30 2.82 8.09
CA GLN A 57 -6.08 3.54 7.70
C GLN A 57 -5.73 3.31 6.22
N PRO A 58 -6.51 3.90 5.29
CA PRO A 58 -6.35 3.64 3.84
C PRO A 58 -5.04 4.19 3.27
N MET A 59 -4.31 4.98 4.04
CA MET A 59 -3.03 5.58 3.66
C MET A 59 -1.82 4.78 4.15
N LEU A 60 -2.02 3.88 5.11
CA LEU A 60 -0.95 3.09 5.69
C LEU A 60 -0.43 2.10 4.64
N LYS A 61 0.88 2.08 4.46
CA LYS A 61 1.53 1.08 3.61
C LYS A 61 1.55 -0.24 4.37
N ILE A 62 1.07 -1.31 3.74
CA ILE A 62 1.00 -2.63 4.35
C ILE A 62 1.88 -3.59 3.55
N LEU A 63 2.93 -4.11 4.17
CA LEU A 63 3.75 -5.20 3.64
C LEU A 63 3.33 -6.50 4.32
N VAL A 64 2.79 -7.43 3.55
CA VAL A 64 2.29 -8.70 4.08
C VAL A 64 3.42 -9.72 4.13
N LEU A 65 3.63 -10.33 5.31
CA LEU A 65 4.47 -11.51 5.49
C LEU A 65 3.58 -12.75 5.60
N SER A 66 3.86 -13.80 4.83
CA SER A 66 3.10 -15.04 4.95
C SER A 66 3.95 -16.27 4.67
N GLY A 67 3.72 -17.34 5.46
CA GLY A 67 4.26 -18.67 5.18
C GLY A 67 3.52 -19.40 4.04
N LEU A 68 2.37 -18.89 3.63
CA LEU A 68 1.55 -19.46 2.60
C LEU A 68 1.95 -18.87 1.24
N THR A 69 2.13 -19.73 0.26
CA THR A 69 2.41 -19.36 -1.13
C THR A 69 1.16 -19.52 -2.01
N ASP A 70 -0.03 -19.63 -1.40
CA ASP A 70 -1.27 -19.73 -2.16
C ASP A 70 -1.53 -18.45 -2.94
N ARG A 71 -1.56 -18.58 -4.26
CA ARG A 71 -1.71 -17.48 -5.21
C ARG A 71 -3.02 -16.71 -4.99
N GLY A 72 -4.11 -17.38 -4.69
CA GLY A 72 -5.41 -16.73 -4.48
C GLY A 72 -5.37 -15.76 -3.33
N ARG A 73 -4.76 -16.15 -2.21
CA ARG A 73 -4.59 -15.28 -1.03
C ARG A 73 -3.66 -14.11 -1.31
N ILE A 74 -2.55 -14.34 -2.04
CA ILE A 74 -1.61 -13.27 -2.41
C ILE A 74 -2.32 -12.23 -3.27
N MET A 75 -3.05 -12.67 -4.30
CA MET A 75 -3.80 -11.77 -5.15
C MET A 75 -4.88 -11.02 -4.38
N ARG A 76 -5.55 -11.67 -3.44
CA ARG A 76 -6.55 -11.03 -2.59
C ARG A 76 -5.94 -9.90 -1.75
N VAL A 77 -4.80 -10.11 -1.07
CA VAL A 77 -4.16 -9.06 -0.25
C VAL A 77 -3.67 -7.90 -1.10
N LEU A 78 -3.17 -8.15 -2.31
CA LEU A 78 -2.79 -7.08 -3.26
C LEU A 78 -4.01 -6.28 -3.72
N GLN A 79 -5.14 -6.95 -4.02
CA GLN A 79 -6.41 -6.29 -4.36
C GLN A 79 -6.95 -5.45 -3.20
N LEU A 80 -6.75 -5.90 -1.97
CA LEU A 80 -7.11 -5.14 -0.76
C LEU A 80 -6.19 -3.93 -0.51
N GLY A 81 -5.12 -3.79 -1.29
CA GLY A 81 -4.24 -2.63 -1.23
C GLY A 81 -2.93 -2.84 -0.49
N ALA A 82 -2.49 -4.09 -0.30
CA ALA A 82 -1.14 -4.33 0.18
C ALA A 82 -0.13 -3.65 -0.73
N ALA A 83 0.82 -2.95 -0.13
CA ALA A 83 1.96 -2.37 -0.83
C ALA A 83 3.03 -3.44 -1.17
N GLY A 84 2.84 -4.67 -0.72
CA GLY A 84 3.67 -5.79 -1.11
C GLY A 84 3.36 -7.07 -0.36
N PHE A 85 3.92 -8.15 -0.88
CA PHE A 85 3.86 -9.49 -0.30
C PHE A 85 5.26 -10.10 -0.25
N VAL A 86 5.64 -10.63 0.91
CA VAL A 86 6.93 -11.30 1.14
C VAL A 86 6.68 -12.68 1.74
N PRO A 87 7.08 -13.76 1.08
CA PRO A 87 7.10 -15.08 1.69
C PRO A 87 8.04 -15.14 2.89
N LYS A 88 7.63 -15.76 3.99
CA LYS A 88 8.49 -15.97 5.18
C LYS A 88 9.72 -16.84 4.92
N SER A 89 9.74 -17.56 3.79
CA SER A 89 10.86 -18.38 3.33
C SER A 89 11.97 -17.57 2.65
N LEU A 90 11.75 -16.28 2.37
CA LEU A 90 12.79 -15.42 1.83
C LEU A 90 13.79 -15.02 2.91
N ASP A 91 15.02 -14.77 2.44
CA ASP A 91 16.08 -14.31 3.31
C ASP A 91 15.83 -12.89 3.85
N THR A 92 16.59 -12.56 4.83
CA THR A 92 16.50 -11.29 5.57
C THR A 92 16.84 -10.08 4.70
N ASP A 93 17.76 -10.24 3.75
CA ASP A 93 18.17 -9.16 2.84
C ASP A 93 17.04 -8.82 1.85
N MET A 94 16.34 -9.83 1.35
CA MET A 94 15.17 -9.63 0.50
C MET A 94 14.03 -8.94 1.23
N LEU A 95 13.80 -9.29 2.50
CA LEU A 95 12.80 -8.59 3.33
C LEU A 95 13.18 -7.12 3.51
N THR A 96 14.43 -6.84 3.79
CA THR A 96 14.93 -5.46 3.94
C THR A 96 14.76 -4.66 2.65
N ASN A 97 15.14 -5.24 1.51
CA ASN A 97 14.95 -4.61 0.20
C ASN A 97 13.47 -4.33 -0.09
N ALA A 98 12.58 -5.27 0.26
CA ALA A 98 11.13 -5.09 0.11
C ALA A 98 10.61 -3.93 0.98
N ILE A 99 11.07 -3.82 2.23
CA ILE A 99 10.73 -2.74 3.15
C ILE A 99 11.17 -1.39 2.57
N GLU A 100 12.43 -1.25 2.19
CA GLU A 100 12.95 -0.01 1.61
C GLU A 100 12.20 0.37 0.33
N PHE A 101 11.93 -0.60 -0.54
CA PHE A 101 11.19 -0.37 -1.78
C PHE A 101 9.76 0.14 -1.50
N VAL A 102 9.05 -0.48 -0.54
CA VAL A 102 7.70 -0.07 -0.15
C VAL A 102 7.72 1.29 0.56
N LEU A 103 8.70 1.57 1.40
CA LEU A 103 8.86 2.89 2.04
C LEU A 103 9.02 4.00 1.01
N ARG A 104 9.72 3.74 -0.10
CA ARG A 104 9.86 4.67 -1.24
C ARG A 104 8.60 4.77 -2.11
N GLY A 105 7.54 3.99 -1.82
CA GLY A 105 6.26 4.03 -2.51
C GLY A 105 6.08 2.97 -3.58
N GLY A 106 7.05 2.08 -3.77
CA GLY A 106 6.94 0.94 -4.67
C GLY A 106 5.96 -0.13 -4.18
N VAL A 107 5.55 -1.01 -5.09
CA VAL A 107 4.75 -2.20 -4.77
C VAL A 107 5.59 -3.45 -4.98
N PHE A 108 5.92 -4.16 -3.89
CA PHE A 108 6.78 -5.33 -3.95
C PHE A 108 5.98 -6.61 -4.19
N ILE A 109 6.22 -7.26 -5.33
CA ILE A 109 5.61 -8.55 -5.68
C ILE A 109 6.73 -9.52 -6.09
N PRO A 110 6.80 -10.74 -5.50
CA PRO A 110 7.80 -11.72 -5.89
C PRO A 110 7.74 -12.05 -7.39
N SER A 111 8.90 -12.12 -8.05
CA SER A 111 9.01 -12.32 -9.51
C SER A 111 8.35 -13.62 -10.01
N LYS A 112 8.36 -14.68 -9.20
CA LYS A 112 7.68 -15.95 -9.52
C LYS A 112 6.17 -15.76 -9.76
N LEU A 113 5.53 -14.90 -8.96
CA LEU A 113 4.10 -14.59 -9.11
C LEU A 113 3.82 -13.72 -10.34
N LEU A 114 4.74 -12.82 -10.67
CA LEU A 114 4.64 -11.99 -11.88
C LEU A 114 4.74 -12.81 -13.16
N ALA A 115 5.65 -13.78 -13.22
CA ALA A 115 5.86 -14.62 -14.41
C ALA A 115 4.62 -15.51 -14.71
N GLU A 116 3.96 -16.00 -13.69
CA GLU A 116 2.73 -16.80 -13.81
C GLU A 116 1.51 -15.95 -14.17
N SER A 117 1.45 -14.72 -13.68
CA SER A 117 0.37 -13.77 -13.97
C SER A 117 0.33 -13.31 -15.43
N GLN A 118 1.48 -13.25 -16.10
CA GLN A 118 1.56 -12.89 -17.51
C GLN A 118 1.02 -13.99 -18.45
N ARG A 119 1.08 -15.27 -18.03
CA ARG A 119 0.56 -16.38 -18.83
C ARG A 119 -0.98 -16.48 -18.82
N GLU A 120 -1.64 -15.95 -17.82
CA GLU A 120 -3.10 -16.07 -17.62
C GLU A 120 -3.87 -14.77 -17.83
N GLY A 121 -3.22 -13.70 -18.29
CA GLY A 121 -3.90 -12.41 -18.57
C GLY A 121 -4.53 -11.73 -17.34
N PHE A 122 -4.17 -12.13 -16.14
CA PHE A 122 -4.81 -11.68 -14.89
C PHE A 122 -4.72 -10.15 -14.68
N PHE A 123 -3.63 -9.53 -15.10
CA PHE A 123 -3.54 -8.06 -15.14
C PHE A 123 -4.45 -7.46 -16.24
N SER A 124 -4.91 -8.27 -17.21
CA SER A 124 -5.90 -7.85 -18.20
C SER A 124 -7.34 -7.87 -17.66
N GLU A 125 -7.69 -8.75 -16.72
CA GLU A 125 -9.06 -8.82 -16.19
C GLU A 125 -9.34 -7.75 -15.14
N THR A 126 -8.39 -7.43 -14.25
CA THR A 126 -8.48 -6.25 -13.38
C THR A 126 -8.46 -4.95 -14.21
N ALA A 127 -7.86 -4.99 -15.40
CA ALA A 127 -7.94 -3.89 -16.36
C ALA A 127 -9.29 -3.83 -17.12
N ARG A 128 -10.01 -4.95 -17.20
CA ARG A 128 -11.33 -5.03 -17.89
C ARG A 128 -12.53 -4.74 -17.01
N SER A 129 -12.38 -4.86 -15.69
CA SER A 129 -13.47 -4.59 -14.73
C SER A 129 -13.59 -3.11 -14.32
N LEU A 130 -12.67 -2.25 -14.77
CA LEU A 130 -12.82 -0.81 -14.64
C LEU A 130 -13.46 -0.30 -15.95
N PRO A 131 -14.46 0.62 -15.89
CA PRO A 131 -15.04 1.19 -17.10
C PRO A 131 -13.92 1.68 -18.00
N HIS A 132 -13.97 1.33 -19.29
CA HIS A 132 -13.13 1.93 -20.32
C HIS A 132 -13.30 3.45 -20.23
N LEU A 133 -12.37 4.12 -19.59
CA LEU A 133 -12.27 5.57 -19.66
C LEU A 133 -11.77 5.88 -21.07
N SER A 134 -12.76 6.17 -21.94
CA SER A 134 -12.56 6.91 -23.18
C SER A 134 -11.66 8.11 -22.90
N SER A 135 -10.89 8.54 -23.85
CA SER A 135 -9.90 9.60 -24.05
C SER A 135 -9.93 10.88 -23.18
N ASN A 136 -10.61 10.91 -22.06
CA ASN A 136 -10.62 11.97 -21.06
C ASN A 136 -10.02 11.44 -19.76
N ALA A 137 -8.69 11.47 -19.64
CA ALA A 137 -8.02 11.24 -18.34
C ALA A 137 -8.71 12.12 -17.27
N PRO A 138 -9.09 11.55 -16.12
CA PRO A 138 -9.73 12.34 -15.06
C PRO A 138 -8.83 13.53 -14.69
N LYS A 139 -9.36 14.73 -14.85
CA LYS A 139 -8.58 15.96 -14.60
C LYS A 139 -8.43 16.19 -13.10
N LEU A 140 -7.25 15.96 -12.58
CA LEU A 140 -6.86 16.40 -11.24
C LEU A 140 -6.58 17.91 -11.27
N THR A 141 -6.94 18.61 -10.19
CA THR A 141 -6.45 19.96 -9.93
C THR A 141 -4.94 19.93 -9.71
N ASP A 142 -4.26 21.05 -9.90
CA ASP A 142 -2.80 21.11 -9.70
C ASP A 142 -2.40 20.73 -8.28
N ARG A 143 -3.25 21.06 -7.28
CA ARG A 143 -3.02 20.66 -5.90
C ARG A 143 -3.14 19.15 -5.70
N GLN A 144 -4.14 18.53 -6.31
CA GLN A 144 -4.29 17.07 -6.29
C GLN A 144 -3.15 16.37 -7.02
N LYS A 145 -2.65 16.92 -8.14
CA LYS A 145 -1.47 16.39 -8.82
C LYS A 145 -0.25 16.41 -7.90
N ASN A 146 0.00 17.53 -7.22
CA ASN A 146 1.12 17.64 -6.29
C ASN A 146 1.02 16.61 -5.15
N VAL A 147 -0.18 16.44 -4.57
CA VAL A 147 -0.42 15.40 -3.56
C VAL A 147 -0.20 14.01 -4.14
N LEU A 148 -0.73 13.71 -5.33
CA LEU A 148 -0.54 12.41 -6.01
C LEU A 148 0.95 12.11 -6.26
N MET A 149 1.72 13.10 -6.71
CA MET A 149 3.16 12.92 -6.96
C MET A 149 3.94 12.63 -5.68
N LEU A 150 3.60 13.28 -4.58
CA LEU A 150 4.23 12.99 -3.28
C LEU A 150 3.79 11.63 -2.73
N LEU A 151 2.53 11.26 -2.92
CA LEU A 151 2.09 9.89 -2.65
C LEU A 151 2.91 8.89 -3.46
N ALA A 152 3.09 9.09 -4.75
CA ALA A 152 3.88 8.20 -5.60
C ALA A 152 5.34 8.04 -5.12
N LYS A 153 5.93 9.12 -4.60
CA LYS A 153 7.26 9.11 -3.98
C LYS A 153 7.31 8.46 -2.59
N GLY A 154 6.22 7.88 -2.13
CA GLY A 154 6.19 7.25 -0.81
C GLY A 154 6.06 8.21 0.37
N ALA A 155 5.82 9.50 0.15
CA ALA A 155 5.73 10.46 1.25
C ALA A 155 4.57 10.13 2.20
N PRO A 156 4.80 10.11 3.53
CA PRO A 156 3.75 10.04 4.53
C PRO A 156 2.97 11.36 4.59
N ILE A 157 1.76 11.34 5.16
CA ILE A 157 0.87 12.51 5.23
C ILE A 157 1.58 13.72 5.85
N LYS A 158 2.29 13.53 6.95
CA LYS A 158 3.02 14.61 7.64
C LYS A 158 4.02 15.32 6.70
N ARG A 159 4.75 14.55 5.89
CA ARG A 159 5.70 15.10 4.93
C ARG A 159 5.00 15.87 3.82
N ILE A 160 3.86 15.35 3.32
CA ILE A 160 3.04 16.04 2.32
C ILE A 160 2.53 17.39 2.87
N CYS A 161 2.10 17.41 4.15
CA CYS A 161 1.70 18.65 4.83
C CYS A 161 2.82 19.69 4.81
N LEU A 162 4.03 19.29 5.19
CA LEU A 162 5.20 20.19 5.23
C LEU A 162 5.58 20.67 3.83
N GLU A 163 5.72 19.77 2.85
CA GLU A 163 6.16 20.13 1.50
C GLU A 163 5.15 21.02 0.75
N LEU A 164 3.87 20.82 1.01
CA LEU A 164 2.81 21.59 0.36
C LEU A 164 2.27 22.76 1.21
N ASN A 165 2.75 22.93 2.42
CA ASN A 165 2.24 23.90 3.41
C ASN A 165 0.72 23.80 3.58
N LEU A 166 0.25 22.59 3.89
CA LEU A 166 -1.16 22.25 4.10
C LEU A 166 -1.39 21.65 5.48
N SER A 167 -2.61 21.82 6.00
CA SER A 167 -3.05 21.06 7.18
C SER A 167 -3.25 19.58 6.84
N GLU A 168 -3.16 18.72 7.85
CA GLU A 168 -3.38 17.29 7.68
C GLU A 168 -4.80 16.98 7.17
N GLY A 169 -5.81 17.66 7.70
CA GLY A 169 -7.18 17.54 7.23
C GLY A 169 -7.32 17.91 5.75
N THR A 170 -6.60 18.95 5.30
CA THR A 170 -6.61 19.35 3.88
C THR A 170 -5.95 18.31 3.00
N VAL A 171 -4.82 17.73 3.43
CA VAL A 171 -4.16 16.65 2.68
C VAL A 171 -5.05 15.41 2.61
N LYS A 172 -5.67 14.99 3.72
CA LYS A 172 -6.62 13.87 3.74
C LYS A 172 -7.81 14.10 2.79
N THR A 173 -8.33 15.33 2.72
CA THR A 173 -9.40 15.69 1.78
C THR A 173 -8.96 15.56 0.33
N HIS A 174 -7.74 16.00 -0.02
CA HIS A 174 -7.21 15.84 -1.37
C HIS A 174 -7.00 14.37 -1.72
N VAL A 175 -6.51 13.56 -0.79
CA VAL A 175 -6.33 12.13 -0.99
C VAL A 175 -7.67 11.42 -1.21
N ALA A 176 -8.67 11.70 -0.39
CA ALA A 176 -10.01 11.15 -0.56
C ALA A 176 -10.62 11.52 -1.93
N ALA A 177 -10.40 12.76 -2.37
CA ALA A 177 -10.82 13.22 -3.70
C ALA A 177 -10.09 12.47 -4.83
N ILE A 178 -8.76 12.27 -4.70
CA ILE A 178 -7.96 11.48 -5.65
C ILE A 178 -8.49 10.05 -5.73
N TYR A 179 -8.71 9.39 -4.58
CA TYR A 179 -9.22 8.02 -4.55
C TYR A 179 -10.59 7.93 -5.25
N ARG A 180 -11.50 8.85 -4.96
CA ARG A 180 -12.82 8.91 -5.61
C ARG A 180 -12.70 9.13 -7.13
N ILE A 181 -11.81 10.01 -7.58
CA ILE A 181 -11.60 10.32 -9.02
C ILE A 181 -11.11 9.09 -9.77
N PHE A 182 -10.24 8.29 -9.14
CA PHE A 182 -9.68 7.07 -9.74
C PHE A 182 -10.48 5.81 -9.42
N GLY A 183 -11.59 5.90 -8.65
CA GLY A 183 -12.37 4.74 -8.22
C GLY A 183 -11.58 3.79 -7.32
N ALA A 184 -10.61 4.32 -6.56
CA ALA A 184 -9.71 3.56 -5.73
C ALA A 184 -10.16 3.58 -4.27
N SER A 185 -9.92 2.49 -3.56
CA SER A 185 -10.22 2.34 -2.13
C SER A 185 -8.98 2.52 -1.25
N ASN A 186 -7.80 2.51 -1.85
CA ASN A 186 -6.51 2.59 -1.14
C ASN A 186 -5.44 3.24 -2.02
N ARG A 187 -4.27 3.51 -1.40
CA ARG A 187 -3.14 4.18 -2.06
C ARG A 187 -2.64 3.40 -3.28
N THR A 188 -2.45 2.09 -3.15
CA THR A 188 -1.91 1.25 -4.21
C THR A 188 -2.80 1.27 -5.45
N GLU A 189 -4.12 1.09 -5.26
CA GLU A 189 -5.10 1.21 -6.34
C GLU A 189 -5.08 2.57 -7.01
N ALA A 190 -5.03 3.64 -6.20
CA ALA A 190 -5.03 5.01 -6.72
C ALA A 190 -3.80 5.28 -7.60
N LEU A 191 -2.61 4.84 -7.18
CA LEU A 191 -1.39 5.02 -7.95
C LEU A 191 -1.40 4.21 -9.24
N LEU A 192 -1.84 2.95 -9.19
CA LEU A 192 -1.98 2.11 -10.38
C LEU A 192 -3.01 2.67 -11.37
N ALA A 193 -4.15 3.15 -10.88
CA ALA A 193 -5.18 3.76 -11.71
C ALA A 193 -4.70 5.08 -12.33
N ALA A 194 -4.01 5.93 -11.58
CA ALA A 194 -3.42 7.16 -12.07
C ALA A 194 -2.38 6.91 -13.17
N ARG A 195 -1.51 5.91 -12.99
CA ARG A 195 -0.53 5.50 -14.02
C ARG A 195 -1.23 5.03 -15.31
N ARG A 196 -2.29 4.23 -15.20
CA ARG A 196 -3.11 3.80 -16.36
C ARG A 196 -3.78 4.99 -17.05
N ALA A 197 -4.16 6.02 -16.31
CA ALA A 197 -4.73 7.25 -16.84
C ALA A 197 -3.69 8.21 -17.46
N GLY A 198 -2.41 7.80 -17.57
CA GLY A 198 -1.36 8.55 -18.23
C GLY A 198 -0.60 9.55 -17.33
N TYR A 199 -0.79 9.49 -16.01
CA TYR A 199 0.06 10.25 -15.10
C TYR A 199 1.44 9.61 -14.99
N SER A 200 2.51 10.40 -15.16
CA SER A 200 3.90 9.94 -15.02
C SER A 200 4.21 9.67 -13.56
N ILE A 201 4.00 8.44 -13.11
CA ILE A 201 4.22 7.98 -11.75
C ILE A 201 5.25 6.85 -11.81
N GLU A 202 6.39 7.05 -11.15
CA GLU A 202 7.36 5.98 -10.90
C GLU A 202 6.83 5.13 -9.74
N ILE A 203 6.55 3.87 -9.99
CA ILE A 203 6.10 2.87 -9.02
C ILE A 203 7.12 1.74 -9.01
#